data_dc122d0b15e482f5919d81a8711ca33c
#
_entry.id   dc122d0b15e482f5919d81a8711ca33c
#
_cell.length_a   1.000
_cell.length_b   1.000
_cell.length_c   1.000
_cell.angle_alpha   90.00
_cell.angle_beta   90.00
_cell.angle_gamma   90.00
#
_symmetry.space_group_name_H-M   'P 1'
#
loop_
_entity.id
_entity.type
_entity.pdbx_description
1 polymer ?
#
loop_
_entity_poly.entity_id
_entity_poly.type
_entity_poly.pdbx_seq_one_letter_code
_entity_poly.pdbx_strand_id
1 'polypeptide(L)'
;MDKSWSFYTAGQLTFGRGAVGRLAGEAARAGWQRALLVTDANLVEAGLVEMVAGPLQEAGCQPELFEEGEAEPSIETATRVIERAAQCQPDVIVGLGGGSNMDLAKIAAAVQTHGGEASSYFGMDKIPGPVMPLVCIPTTSGTGSEVSHSAVLTDKTNQIKVSTQSNYLRPALALVDPQLSYSCPRQVAADSGIDALTHAIEAYTAVEYDRLVVPPAETCAYMGSFPLADCLAEKAIELIGENLVAAVNDADEQARDNMALAATLAGMAFSNSGVALVHALEYPLGGVLHCSHGAGNGLLLPYVMKFNRPAREAAFARIAVLLGIDTSGMTEQEAGVKGIERVEELREQIGIPLRIRELGGSEDQLPMFAEKTFAIQRLFWLNPRPATLEDVLGILQEAY
;
A
#
# COMPACT_ATOMS: atom_id res chain seq x y z
N MET A 1 18.36 -23.38 -7.07
CA MET A 1 17.55 -22.33 -6.44
C MET A 1 16.66 -23.00 -5.41
N ASP A 2 16.59 -22.44 -4.24
CA ASP A 2 15.67 -22.90 -3.19
C ASP A 2 14.24 -22.71 -3.71
N LYS A 3 13.45 -23.79 -3.71
CA LYS A 3 12.05 -23.78 -4.15
C LYS A 3 11.10 -23.53 -2.98
N SER A 4 11.58 -22.84 -1.97
CA SER A 4 10.81 -22.48 -0.77
C SER A 4 10.41 -21.02 -0.80
N TRP A 5 9.27 -20.72 -0.19
CA TRP A 5 8.81 -19.34 0.07
C TRP A 5 8.47 -19.19 1.54
N SER A 6 8.51 -17.97 2.02
CA SER A 6 8.07 -17.58 3.37
C SER A 6 6.94 -16.58 3.26
N PHE A 7 6.06 -16.58 4.26
CA PHE A 7 4.96 -15.61 4.33
C PHE A 7 5.05 -14.84 5.64
N TYR A 8 5.02 -13.53 5.54
CA TYR A 8 5.09 -12.62 6.67
C TYR A 8 3.89 -11.66 6.65
N THR A 9 3.37 -11.34 7.83
CA THR A 9 2.30 -10.36 8.01
C THR A 9 2.45 -9.71 9.38
N ALA A 10 1.47 -8.91 9.84
CA ALA A 10 1.43 -8.42 11.22
C ALA A 10 1.46 -9.57 12.22
N GLY A 11 1.98 -9.34 13.42
CA GLY A 11 2.03 -10.35 14.48
C GLY A 11 0.63 -10.87 14.85
N GLN A 12 -0.35 -9.97 14.87
CA GLN A 12 -1.77 -10.28 15.01
C GLN A 12 -2.58 -9.38 14.05
N LEU A 13 -3.57 -9.94 13.38
CA LEU A 13 -4.57 -9.22 12.62
C LEU A 13 -5.92 -9.37 13.32
N THR A 14 -6.56 -8.23 13.64
CA THR A 14 -7.92 -8.18 14.16
C THR A 14 -8.77 -7.38 13.17
N PHE A 15 -9.82 -8.00 12.65
CA PHE A 15 -10.69 -7.41 11.63
C PHE A 15 -12.17 -7.45 12.06
N GLY A 16 -12.91 -6.39 11.76
CA GLY A 16 -14.37 -6.33 11.88
C GLY A 16 -14.87 -5.04 12.49
N ARG A 17 -16.18 -4.79 12.36
CA ARG A 17 -16.85 -3.62 12.94
C ARG A 17 -16.70 -3.62 14.46
N GLY A 18 -16.27 -2.49 15.03
CA GLY A 18 -16.01 -2.35 16.45
C GLY A 18 -14.69 -2.99 16.92
N ALA A 19 -13.84 -3.43 15.99
CA ALA A 19 -12.55 -4.04 16.33
C ALA A 19 -11.65 -3.10 17.16
N VAL A 20 -11.77 -1.78 16.95
CA VAL A 20 -11.00 -0.77 17.71
C VAL A 20 -11.22 -0.87 19.22
N GLY A 21 -12.40 -1.28 19.68
CA GLY A 21 -12.70 -1.51 21.08
C GLY A 21 -11.85 -2.62 21.74
N ARG A 22 -11.26 -3.54 20.95
CA ARG A 22 -10.34 -4.56 21.47
C ARG A 22 -9.01 -4.00 21.92
N LEU A 23 -8.67 -2.77 21.52
CA LEU A 23 -7.43 -2.11 21.89
C LEU A 23 -7.28 -1.98 23.42
N ALA A 24 -8.38 -1.79 24.16
CA ALA A 24 -8.36 -1.78 25.64
C ALA A 24 -7.81 -3.09 26.22
N GLY A 25 -8.31 -4.22 25.72
CA GLY A 25 -7.85 -5.54 26.15
C GLY A 25 -6.40 -5.83 25.79
N GLU A 26 -5.96 -5.38 24.60
CA GLU A 26 -4.57 -5.51 24.15
C GLU A 26 -3.64 -4.67 25.02
N ALA A 27 -3.99 -3.40 25.27
CA ALA A 27 -3.21 -2.49 26.13
C ALA A 27 -3.07 -3.03 27.56
N ALA A 28 -4.19 -3.49 28.14
CA ALA A 28 -4.18 -4.07 29.50
C ALA A 28 -3.31 -5.34 29.58
N ARG A 29 -3.43 -6.24 28.58
CA ARG A 29 -2.62 -7.48 28.54
C ARG A 29 -1.14 -7.21 28.36
N ALA A 30 -0.78 -6.23 27.53
CA ALA A 30 0.60 -5.84 27.28
C ALA A 30 1.19 -4.95 28.41
N GLY A 31 0.34 -4.41 29.30
CA GLY A 31 0.74 -3.52 30.38
C GLY A 31 1.19 -2.15 29.88
N TRP A 32 0.69 -1.67 28.75
CA TRP A 32 1.05 -0.36 28.21
C TRP A 32 0.52 0.75 29.11
N GLN A 33 1.36 1.71 29.42
CA GLN A 33 1.04 2.86 30.26
C GLN A 33 1.04 4.16 29.46
N ARG A 34 1.86 4.25 28.40
CA ARG A 34 1.98 5.43 27.55
C ARG A 34 1.96 5.00 26.08
N ALA A 35 1.09 5.60 25.30
CA ALA A 35 1.01 5.41 23.86
C ALA A 35 1.32 6.71 23.13
N LEU A 36 2.07 6.65 22.02
CA LEU A 36 2.13 7.74 21.06
C LEU A 36 1.16 7.42 19.92
N LEU A 37 0.11 8.23 19.79
CA LEU A 37 -0.88 8.13 18.73
C LEU A 37 -0.47 9.08 17.58
N VAL A 38 -0.05 8.50 16.46
CA VAL A 38 0.41 9.21 15.26
C VAL A 38 -0.72 9.28 14.26
N THR A 39 -1.14 10.51 13.90
CA THR A 39 -2.29 10.77 13.03
C THR A 39 -2.13 12.13 12.33
N ASP A 40 -3.20 12.63 11.72
CA ASP A 40 -3.28 13.96 11.11
C ASP A 40 -4.49 14.75 11.60
N ALA A 41 -4.46 16.07 11.36
CA ALA A 41 -5.49 17.00 11.84
C ALA A 41 -6.89 16.69 11.26
N ASN A 42 -7.00 16.12 10.05
CA ASN A 42 -8.31 15.78 9.46
C ASN A 42 -8.99 14.66 10.24
N LEU A 43 -8.22 13.68 10.72
CA LEU A 43 -8.76 12.56 11.51
C LEU A 43 -9.11 12.99 12.93
N VAL A 44 -8.41 13.98 13.48
CA VAL A 44 -8.78 14.65 14.74
C VAL A 44 -10.13 15.36 14.57
N GLU A 45 -10.27 16.17 13.53
CA GLU A 45 -11.52 16.88 13.23
C GLU A 45 -12.69 15.93 12.95
N ALA A 46 -12.42 14.78 12.31
CA ALA A 46 -13.40 13.73 12.06
C ALA A 46 -13.80 12.94 13.32
N GLY A 47 -13.16 13.17 14.48
CA GLY A 47 -13.44 12.49 15.74
C GLY A 47 -12.94 11.03 15.81
N LEU A 48 -12.12 10.59 14.86
CA LEU A 48 -11.63 9.20 14.82
C LEU A 48 -10.57 8.94 15.88
N VAL A 49 -9.86 9.97 16.32
CA VAL A 49 -8.87 9.89 17.40
C VAL A 49 -9.48 9.40 18.71
N GLU A 50 -10.66 9.92 19.07
CA GLU A 50 -11.35 9.53 20.31
C GLU A 50 -11.76 8.06 20.33
N MET A 51 -12.09 7.49 19.15
CA MET A 51 -12.42 6.07 19.02
C MET A 51 -11.23 5.16 19.37
N VAL A 52 -10.00 5.65 19.23
CA VAL A 52 -8.76 4.93 19.53
C VAL A 52 -8.21 5.30 20.93
N ALA A 53 -8.25 6.59 21.28
CA ALA A 53 -7.76 7.09 22.56
C ALA A 53 -8.61 6.58 23.74
N GLY A 54 -9.94 6.52 23.58
CA GLY A 54 -10.86 6.05 24.61
C GLY A 54 -10.51 4.64 25.12
N PRO A 55 -10.43 3.61 24.27
CA PRO A 55 -10.01 2.26 24.67
C PRO A 55 -8.64 2.20 25.36
N LEU A 56 -7.66 3.01 24.90
CA LEU A 56 -6.36 3.09 25.58
C LEU A 56 -6.50 3.65 27.01
N GLN A 57 -7.27 4.73 27.17
CA GLN A 57 -7.53 5.35 28.47
C GLN A 57 -8.30 4.42 29.42
N GLU A 58 -9.28 3.69 28.93
CA GLU A 58 -10.01 2.66 29.68
C GLU A 58 -9.07 1.59 30.25
N ALA A 59 -8.01 1.26 29.52
CA ALA A 59 -6.96 0.33 29.98
C ALA A 59 -5.93 0.97 30.93
N GLY A 60 -6.06 2.27 31.23
CA GLY A 60 -5.08 3.02 32.03
C GLY A 60 -3.84 3.49 31.24
N CYS A 61 -3.83 3.30 29.93
CA CYS A 61 -2.77 3.80 29.06
C CYS A 61 -3.03 5.26 28.69
N GLN A 62 -2.04 6.14 28.86
CA GLN A 62 -2.15 7.56 28.53
C GLN A 62 -1.72 7.78 27.08
N PRO A 63 -2.64 8.16 26.17
CA PRO A 63 -2.29 8.50 24.80
C PRO A 63 -1.73 9.93 24.73
N GLU A 64 -0.57 10.05 24.11
CA GLU A 64 0.04 11.30 23.69
C GLU A 64 -0.20 11.45 22.19
N LEU A 65 -0.68 12.61 21.73
CA LEU A 65 -1.08 12.82 20.37
C LEU A 65 0.04 13.51 19.55
N PHE A 66 0.29 12.98 18.35
CA PHE A 66 1.00 13.64 17.27
C PHE A 66 0.04 13.76 16.07
N GLU A 67 -0.43 14.97 15.78
CA GLU A 67 -1.46 15.27 14.75
C GLU A 67 -0.90 15.99 13.52
N GLU A 68 0.42 16.02 13.37
CA GLU A 68 1.10 16.71 12.28
C GLU A 68 1.38 15.78 11.08
N GLY A 69 0.68 14.64 10.97
CA GLY A 69 0.74 13.77 9.80
C GLY A 69 0.32 14.51 8.54
N GLU A 70 0.94 14.17 7.42
CA GLU A 70 0.66 14.76 6.12
C GLU A 70 0.56 13.68 5.05
N ALA A 71 -0.20 13.93 3.99
CA ALA A 71 -0.16 13.09 2.81
C ALA A 71 1.26 13.10 2.21
N GLU A 72 1.75 11.93 1.74
CA GLU A 72 3.11 11.80 1.24
C GLU A 72 4.16 12.28 2.27
N PRO A 73 4.27 11.61 3.45
CA PRO A 73 4.96 12.14 4.62
C PRO A 73 6.44 12.43 4.34
N SER A 74 6.89 13.59 4.74
CA SER A 74 8.27 14.04 4.52
C SER A 74 9.24 13.51 5.59
N ILE A 75 10.53 13.54 5.26
CA ILE A 75 11.60 13.26 6.22
C ILE A 75 11.54 14.25 7.39
N GLU A 76 11.16 15.50 7.15
CA GLU A 76 11.00 16.51 8.17
C GLU A 76 9.87 16.16 9.15
N THR A 77 8.73 15.68 8.65
CA THR A 77 7.62 15.23 9.51
C THR A 77 8.02 13.97 10.28
N ALA A 78 8.75 13.04 9.65
CA ALA A 78 9.31 11.90 10.34
C ALA A 78 10.27 12.31 11.47
N THR A 79 11.07 13.34 11.29
CA THR A 79 11.94 13.88 12.35
C THR A 79 11.12 14.40 13.53
N ARG A 80 10.03 15.15 13.29
CA ARG A 80 9.17 15.68 14.35
C ARG A 80 8.48 14.57 15.17
N VAL A 81 7.96 13.52 14.51
CA VAL A 81 7.33 12.40 15.24
C VAL A 81 8.37 11.61 16.06
N ILE A 82 9.60 11.47 15.57
CA ILE A 82 10.71 10.85 16.29
C ILE A 82 11.07 11.67 17.54
N GLU A 83 11.17 12.99 17.42
CA GLU A 83 11.41 13.89 18.57
C GLU A 83 10.27 13.80 19.59
N ARG A 84 9.00 13.73 19.13
CA ARG A 84 7.85 13.56 20.02
C ARG A 84 7.92 12.21 20.76
N ALA A 85 8.27 11.12 20.07
CA ALA A 85 8.46 9.81 20.68
C ALA A 85 9.57 9.84 21.74
N ALA A 86 10.69 10.51 21.45
CA ALA A 86 11.78 10.66 22.41
C ALA A 86 11.38 11.44 23.66
N GLN A 87 10.49 12.44 23.55
CA GLN A 87 9.99 13.24 24.67
C GLN A 87 9.01 12.46 25.56
N CYS A 88 8.02 11.79 24.96
CA CYS A 88 6.97 11.09 25.70
C CYS A 88 7.36 9.68 26.13
N GLN A 89 8.40 9.10 25.53
CA GLN A 89 8.90 7.74 25.84
C GLN A 89 7.77 6.70 25.92
N PRO A 90 7.07 6.42 24.81
CA PRO A 90 5.92 5.55 24.80
C PRO A 90 6.31 4.07 24.98
N ASP A 91 5.38 3.27 25.49
CA ASP A 91 5.50 1.81 25.55
C ASP A 91 5.00 1.17 24.24
N VAL A 92 4.20 1.91 23.49
CA VAL A 92 3.62 1.52 22.19
C VAL A 92 3.46 2.73 21.29
N ILE A 93 3.69 2.56 19.99
CA ILE A 93 3.32 3.56 18.97
C ILE A 93 2.12 3.04 18.20
N VAL A 94 1.11 3.90 18.05
CA VAL A 94 -0.14 3.60 17.33
C VAL A 94 -0.23 4.52 16.13
N GLY A 95 -0.16 3.97 14.92
CA GLY A 95 -0.42 4.70 13.67
C GLY A 95 -1.89 4.61 13.30
N LEU A 96 -2.61 5.74 13.36
CA LEU A 96 -4.02 5.85 12.97
C LEU A 96 -4.13 6.66 11.68
N GLY A 97 -4.65 6.06 10.61
CA GLY A 97 -4.90 6.78 9.36
C GLY A 97 -4.63 5.99 8.11
N GLY A 98 -4.30 6.69 7.03
CA GLY A 98 -3.80 6.08 5.80
C GLY A 98 -2.36 5.59 5.95
N GLY A 99 -1.79 5.09 4.85
CA GLY A 99 -0.39 4.62 4.81
C GLY A 99 0.59 5.64 5.38
N SER A 100 0.40 6.91 5.08
CA SER A 100 1.27 8.02 5.51
C SER A 100 1.47 8.08 7.03
N ASN A 101 0.38 8.03 7.81
CA ASN A 101 0.44 8.06 9.27
C ASN A 101 1.03 6.77 9.85
N MET A 102 0.69 5.62 9.26
CA MET A 102 1.26 4.34 9.67
C MET A 102 2.76 4.24 9.35
N ASP A 103 3.20 4.80 8.25
CA ASP A 103 4.62 4.83 7.85
C ASP A 103 5.44 5.73 8.78
N LEU A 104 4.90 6.89 9.19
CA LEU A 104 5.49 7.74 10.24
C LEU A 104 5.63 6.97 11.56
N ALA A 105 4.59 6.24 11.96
CA ALA A 105 4.60 5.41 13.17
C ALA A 105 5.66 4.31 13.10
N LYS A 106 5.80 3.63 11.95
CA LYS A 106 6.82 2.61 11.72
C LYS A 106 8.25 3.15 11.86
N ILE A 107 8.53 4.29 11.23
CA ILE A 107 9.86 4.92 11.30
C ILE A 107 10.13 5.41 12.72
N ALA A 108 9.15 6.00 13.40
CA ALA A 108 9.30 6.41 14.80
C ALA A 108 9.61 5.22 15.70
N ALA A 109 8.92 4.07 15.51
CA ALA A 109 9.18 2.85 16.26
C ALA A 109 10.60 2.31 16.03
N ALA A 110 11.10 2.35 14.79
CA ALA A 110 12.45 1.91 14.46
C ALA A 110 13.51 2.79 15.12
N VAL A 111 13.38 4.12 15.00
CA VAL A 111 14.35 5.07 15.57
C VAL A 111 14.29 5.08 17.10
N GLN A 112 13.10 5.03 17.69
CA GLN A 112 12.94 4.97 19.14
C GLN A 112 13.59 3.72 19.75
N THR A 113 13.58 2.60 19.00
CA THR A 113 14.17 1.33 19.49
C THR A 113 15.68 1.28 19.28
N HIS A 114 16.15 1.68 18.12
CA HIS A 114 17.54 1.44 17.70
C HIS A 114 18.39 2.71 17.64
N GLY A 115 17.80 3.89 17.86
CA GLY A 115 18.48 5.18 17.78
C GLY A 115 18.75 5.64 16.33
N GLY A 116 19.61 6.65 16.17
CA GLY A 116 19.95 7.21 14.89
C GLY A 116 18.90 8.15 14.31
N GLU A 117 18.87 8.26 13.00
CA GLU A 117 17.94 9.08 12.23
C GLU A 117 17.15 8.21 11.25
N ALA A 118 16.01 8.69 10.75
CA ALA A 118 15.21 7.97 9.75
C ALA A 118 16.04 7.53 8.53
N SER A 119 16.94 8.41 8.06
CA SER A 119 17.85 8.17 6.92
C SER A 119 18.80 6.98 7.12
N SER A 120 19.11 6.62 8.36
CA SER A 120 19.97 5.47 8.68
C SER A 120 19.36 4.13 8.26
N TYR A 121 18.04 4.10 8.10
CA TYR A 121 17.27 2.88 7.79
C TYR A 121 16.74 2.83 6.36
N PHE A 122 17.02 3.84 5.51
CA PHE A 122 16.56 3.82 4.12
C PHE A 122 17.17 2.66 3.32
N GLY A 123 16.33 1.99 2.55
CA GLY A 123 16.68 0.79 1.78
C GLY A 123 16.14 -0.49 2.42
N MET A 124 16.73 -1.63 2.07
CA MET A 124 16.28 -2.94 2.50
C MET A 124 17.10 -3.45 3.69
N ASP A 125 16.41 -4.05 4.67
CA ASP A 125 16.97 -4.78 5.82
C ASP A 125 18.05 -3.99 6.59
N LYS A 126 17.85 -2.67 6.74
CA LYS A 126 18.75 -1.81 7.52
C LYS A 126 18.38 -1.77 9.02
N ILE A 127 17.21 -2.25 9.40
CA ILE A 127 16.78 -2.29 10.81
C ILE A 127 17.41 -3.52 11.46
N PRO A 128 18.19 -3.34 12.55
CA PRO A 128 19.04 -4.41 13.07
C PRO A 128 18.29 -5.49 13.89
N GLY A 129 17.01 -5.25 14.23
CA GLY A 129 16.23 -6.17 15.05
C GLY A 129 14.79 -5.74 15.25
N PRO A 130 13.99 -6.47 16.05
CA PRO A 130 12.61 -6.13 16.35
C PRO A 130 12.50 -4.70 16.89
N VAL A 131 11.45 -3.99 16.45
CA VAL A 131 11.13 -2.65 16.96
C VAL A 131 10.21 -2.75 18.19
N MET A 132 10.05 -1.64 18.92
CA MET A 132 9.07 -1.55 20.02
C MET A 132 7.66 -1.88 19.53
N PRO A 133 6.71 -2.19 20.43
CA PRO A 133 5.33 -2.48 20.04
C PRO A 133 4.75 -1.41 19.14
N LEU A 134 4.23 -1.84 17.99
CA LEU A 134 3.64 -1.01 16.96
C LEU A 134 2.24 -1.54 16.65
N VAL A 135 1.25 -0.66 16.69
CA VAL A 135 -0.13 -0.92 16.27
C VAL A 135 -0.45 -0.07 15.06
N CYS A 136 -1.00 -0.67 14.01
CA CYS A 136 -1.45 0.07 12.83
C CYS A 136 -2.97 -0.08 12.66
N ILE A 137 -3.66 1.06 12.52
CA ILE A 137 -5.12 1.16 12.45
C ILE A 137 -5.46 1.97 11.19
N PRO A 138 -5.82 1.30 10.06
CA PRO A 138 -6.13 1.99 8.82
C PRO A 138 -7.50 2.68 8.87
N THR A 139 -7.57 3.87 8.25
CA THR A 139 -8.82 4.61 8.00
C THR A 139 -9.13 4.72 6.50
N THR A 140 -8.27 4.15 5.65
CA THR A 140 -8.44 4.05 4.20
C THR A 140 -8.32 2.60 3.76
N SER A 141 -9.03 2.22 2.70
CA SER A 141 -9.02 0.86 2.17
C SER A 141 -8.13 0.78 0.92
N GLY A 142 -6.80 0.87 1.12
CA GLY A 142 -5.88 0.99 -0.02
C GLY A 142 -4.51 0.39 0.24
N THR A 143 -3.72 1.05 1.04
CA THR A 143 -2.26 0.86 1.10
C THR A 143 -1.80 -0.48 1.70
N GLY A 144 -2.62 -1.14 2.53
CA GLY A 144 -2.19 -2.35 3.25
C GLY A 144 -0.99 -2.12 4.18
N SER A 145 -0.70 -0.85 4.55
CA SER A 145 0.46 -0.55 5.40
C SER A 145 0.35 -1.22 6.77
N GLU A 146 -0.86 -1.48 7.28
CA GLU A 146 -1.10 -2.18 8.54
C GLU A 146 -0.58 -3.62 8.58
N VAL A 147 -0.32 -4.22 7.42
CA VAL A 147 0.23 -5.59 7.31
C VAL A 147 1.56 -5.64 6.56
N SER A 148 2.06 -4.50 6.07
CA SER A 148 3.26 -4.43 5.25
C SER A 148 4.53 -4.20 6.07
N HIS A 149 5.66 -4.52 5.44
CA HIS A 149 7.02 -4.35 5.97
C HIS A 149 7.69 -3.04 5.53
N SER A 150 6.95 -2.16 4.85
CA SER A 150 7.49 -0.95 4.24
C SER A 150 7.03 0.31 4.95
N ALA A 151 7.87 1.33 4.95
CA ALA A 151 7.52 2.71 5.24
C ALA A 151 8.13 3.60 4.16
N VAL A 152 7.34 4.51 3.60
CA VAL A 152 7.75 5.39 2.50
C VAL A 152 7.70 6.84 2.97
N LEU A 153 8.78 7.57 2.75
CA LEU A 153 8.89 9.00 3.05
C LEU A 153 9.25 9.78 1.78
N THR A 154 8.92 11.05 1.76
CA THR A 154 9.30 11.98 0.69
C THR A 154 10.52 12.78 1.11
N ASP A 155 11.60 12.66 0.35
CA ASP A 155 12.73 13.56 0.40
C ASP A 155 12.40 14.79 -0.47
N LYS A 156 11.91 15.86 0.18
CA LYS A 156 11.53 17.11 -0.51
C LYS A 156 12.73 17.82 -1.15
N THR A 157 13.94 17.60 -0.60
CA THR A 157 15.16 18.22 -1.12
C THR A 157 15.58 17.62 -2.46
N ASN A 158 15.54 16.29 -2.56
CA ASN A 158 15.91 15.57 -3.77
C ASN A 158 14.71 15.25 -4.68
N GLN A 159 13.48 15.58 -4.27
CA GLN A 159 12.23 15.31 -4.98
C GLN A 159 12.08 13.82 -5.35
N ILE A 160 12.33 12.94 -4.37
CA ILE A 160 12.22 11.50 -4.53
C ILE A 160 11.49 10.87 -3.34
N LYS A 161 10.82 9.74 -3.59
CA LYS A 161 10.32 8.86 -2.53
C LYS A 161 11.44 7.92 -2.08
N VAL A 162 11.66 7.82 -0.77
CA VAL A 162 12.60 6.90 -0.15
C VAL A 162 11.84 5.89 0.70
N SER A 163 12.25 4.63 0.65
CA SER A 163 11.58 3.57 1.41
C SER A 163 12.53 2.92 2.41
N THR A 164 11.99 2.58 3.57
CA THR A 164 12.59 1.66 4.53
C THR A 164 11.81 0.35 4.45
N GLN A 165 12.49 -0.76 4.20
CA GLN A 165 11.87 -2.08 4.07
C GLN A 165 12.55 -3.08 5.00
N SER A 166 11.80 -3.62 5.94
CA SER A 166 12.28 -4.67 6.86
C SER A 166 11.10 -5.41 7.47
N ASN A 167 11.19 -6.72 7.60
CA ASN A 167 10.17 -7.50 8.29
C ASN A 167 9.97 -7.08 9.75
N TYR A 168 10.93 -6.37 10.35
CA TYR A 168 10.79 -5.80 11.68
C TYR A 168 9.86 -4.58 11.75
N LEU A 169 9.49 -3.98 10.60
CA LEU A 169 8.47 -2.90 10.54
C LEU A 169 7.03 -3.42 10.50
N ARG A 170 6.84 -4.74 10.35
CA ARG A 170 5.48 -5.29 10.41
C ARG A 170 4.90 -5.06 11.81
N PRO A 171 3.69 -4.49 11.89
CA PRO A 171 3.09 -4.19 13.19
C PRO A 171 2.94 -5.44 14.07
N ALA A 172 3.08 -5.26 15.37
CA ALA A 172 2.73 -6.30 16.33
C ALA A 172 1.22 -6.59 16.31
N LEU A 173 0.41 -5.53 16.04
CA LEU A 173 -1.05 -5.61 15.87
C LEU A 173 -1.48 -4.75 14.68
N ALA A 174 -2.11 -5.37 13.70
CA ALA A 174 -2.94 -4.72 12.72
C ALA A 174 -4.40 -4.77 13.18
N LEU A 175 -5.04 -3.63 13.37
CA LEU A 175 -6.39 -3.54 13.87
C LEU A 175 -7.24 -2.82 12.81
N VAL A 176 -8.01 -3.60 12.06
CA VAL A 176 -8.81 -3.13 10.93
C VAL A 176 -10.28 -3.08 11.34
N ASP A 177 -10.74 -1.87 11.62
CA ASP A 177 -12.15 -1.58 11.88
C ASP A 177 -12.72 -0.81 10.69
N PRO A 178 -13.55 -1.45 9.85
CA PRO A 178 -14.09 -0.78 8.67
C PRO A 178 -14.86 0.49 8.97
N GLN A 179 -15.46 0.62 10.16
CA GLN A 179 -16.22 1.81 10.57
C GLN A 179 -15.36 3.07 10.57
N LEU A 180 -14.02 2.95 10.79
CA LEU A 180 -13.10 4.06 10.73
C LEU A 180 -12.91 4.62 9.30
N SER A 181 -13.32 3.87 8.27
CA SER A 181 -13.29 4.31 6.88
C SER A 181 -14.61 4.91 6.38
N TYR A 182 -15.68 4.89 7.18
CA TYR A 182 -17.01 5.33 6.70
C TYR A 182 -17.10 6.83 6.41
N SER A 183 -16.32 7.65 7.10
CA SER A 183 -16.20 9.09 6.84
C SER A 183 -15.15 9.45 5.78
N CYS A 184 -14.49 8.44 5.20
CA CYS A 184 -13.45 8.68 4.20
C CYS A 184 -14.03 9.44 2.99
N PRO A 185 -13.44 10.58 2.59
CA PRO A 185 -13.89 11.35 1.43
C PRO A 185 -13.89 10.53 0.14
N ARG A 186 -14.87 10.78 -0.73
CA ARG A 186 -15.06 10.04 -2.00
C ARG A 186 -13.76 9.89 -2.81
N GLN A 187 -13.00 10.99 -2.98
CA GLN A 187 -11.76 10.96 -3.75
C GLN A 187 -10.70 10.08 -3.10
N VAL A 188 -10.54 10.17 -1.77
CA VAL A 188 -9.59 9.32 -1.03
C VAL A 188 -10.00 7.85 -1.11
N ALA A 189 -11.31 7.55 -1.04
CA ALA A 189 -11.82 6.19 -1.21
C ALA A 189 -11.58 5.66 -2.63
N ALA A 190 -11.71 6.50 -3.67
CA ALA A 190 -11.43 6.15 -5.05
C ALA A 190 -9.95 5.84 -5.26
N ASP A 191 -9.08 6.76 -4.84
CA ASP A 191 -7.64 6.63 -5.01
C ASP A 191 -7.10 5.41 -4.24
N SER A 192 -7.51 5.24 -2.97
CA SER A 192 -7.08 4.10 -2.17
C SER A 192 -7.64 2.77 -2.68
N GLY A 193 -8.89 2.74 -3.12
CA GLY A 193 -9.52 1.52 -3.62
C GLY A 193 -8.90 1.00 -4.92
N ILE A 194 -8.57 1.90 -5.86
CA ILE A 194 -7.87 1.50 -7.09
C ILE A 194 -6.41 1.13 -6.84
N ASP A 195 -5.80 1.71 -5.81
CA ASP A 195 -4.46 1.33 -5.36
C ASP A 195 -4.46 -0.10 -4.80
N ALA A 196 -5.46 -0.47 -3.98
CA ALA A 196 -5.63 -1.85 -3.52
C ALA A 196 -5.79 -2.84 -4.68
N LEU A 197 -6.53 -2.46 -5.74
CA LEU A 197 -6.65 -3.28 -6.94
C LEU A 197 -5.29 -3.43 -7.65
N THR A 198 -4.53 -2.35 -7.76
CA THR A 198 -3.19 -2.36 -8.34
C THR A 198 -2.26 -3.28 -7.56
N HIS A 199 -2.25 -3.17 -6.23
CA HIS A 199 -1.49 -4.05 -5.34
C HIS A 199 -1.82 -5.53 -5.57
N ALA A 200 -3.10 -5.88 -5.61
CA ALA A 200 -3.55 -7.25 -5.78
C ALA A 200 -3.17 -7.80 -7.17
N ILE A 201 -3.37 -7.01 -8.24
CA ILE A 201 -3.04 -7.43 -9.60
C ILE A 201 -1.53 -7.56 -9.80
N GLU A 202 -0.71 -6.62 -9.32
CA GLU A 202 0.74 -6.73 -9.42
C GLU A 202 1.28 -7.91 -8.62
N ALA A 203 0.79 -8.14 -7.40
CA ALA A 203 1.18 -9.30 -6.59
C ALA A 203 0.84 -10.63 -7.28
N TYR A 204 -0.37 -10.74 -7.86
CA TYR A 204 -0.84 -11.95 -8.53
C TYR A 204 -0.12 -12.23 -9.85
N THR A 205 0.25 -11.18 -10.58
CA THR A 205 0.91 -11.30 -11.87
C THR A 205 2.44 -11.23 -11.79
N ALA A 206 3.03 -11.01 -10.62
CA ALA A 206 4.48 -10.95 -10.44
C ALA A 206 5.19 -12.20 -10.99
N VAL A 207 6.49 -12.08 -11.23
CA VAL A 207 7.34 -13.24 -11.53
C VAL A 207 7.14 -14.30 -10.46
N GLU A 208 7.01 -15.57 -10.85
CA GLU A 208 6.87 -16.69 -9.93
C GLU A 208 8.10 -16.84 -9.03
N TYR A 209 7.90 -17.15 -7.75
CA TYR A 209 8.95 -17.21 -6.72
C TYR A 209 10.13 -18.10 -7.11
N ASP A 210 9.89 -19.17 -7.87
CA ASP A 210 10.90 -20.13 -8.32
C ASP A 210 11.61 -19.70 -9.63
N ARG A 211 11.18 -18.58 -10.21
CA ARG A 211 11.75 -17.94 -11.42
C ARG A 211 12.35 -16.57 -11.13
N LEU A 212 12.10 -16.00 -9.95
CA LEU A 212 12.64 -14.69 -9.57
C LEU A 212 14.16 -14.75 -9.54
N VAL A 213 14.79 -13.84 -10.29
CA VAL A 213 16.26 -13.69 -10.34
C VAL A 213 16.61 -12.31 -9.78
N VAL A 214 17.27 -12.30 -8.63
CA VAL A 214 17.82 -11.10 -8.02
C VAL A 214 19.33 -11.07 -8.27
N PRO A 215 19.94 -9.95 -8.72
CA PRO A 215 21.37 -9.86 -8.90
C PRO A 215 22.13 -10.21 -7.60
N PRO A 216 23.29 -10.91 -7.67
CA PRO A 216 23.98 -11.42 -6.48
C PRO A 216 24.42 -10.37 -5.45
N ALA A 217 24.59 -9.10 -5.88
CA ALA A 217 24.96 -8.00 -5.00
C ALA A 217 23.77 -7.27 -4.38
N GLU A 218 22.55 -7.66 -4.74
CA GLU A 218 21.31 -6.98 -4.36
C GLU A 218 20.50 -7.81 -3.37
N THR A 219 19.70 -7.14 -2.56
CA THR A 219 18.73 -7.75 -1.66
C THR A 219 17.32 -7.46 -2.16
N CYS A 220 16.46 -8.45 -2.17
CA CYS A 220 15.04 -8.30 -2.47
C CYS A 220 14.22 -8.78 -1.27
N ALA A 221 13.38 -7.90 -0.74
CA ALA A 221 12.46 -8.23 0.35
C ALA A 221 11.23 -9.02 -0.13
N TYR A 222 11.05 -9.11 -1.44
CA TYR A 222 9.91 -9.75 -2.09
C TYR A 222 10.31 -11.09 -2.70
N MET A 223 9.34 -11.99 -2.82
CA MET A 223 9.57 -13.36 -3.28
C MET A 223 8.97 -13.65 -4.66
N GLY A 224 8.27 -12.68 -5.28
CA GLY A 224 7.45 -12.96 -6.45
C GLY A 224 6.13 -13.66 -6.08
N SER A 225 5.34 -14.04 -7.08
CA SER A 225 4.06 -14.72 -6.91
C SER A 225 4.27 -16.13 -6.37
N PHE A 226 3.46 -16.55 -5.39
CA PHE A 226 3.46 -17.90 -4.80
C PHE A 226 2.07 -18.27 -4.24
N PRO A 227 1.75 -19.56 -4.06
CA PRO A 227 0.36 -20.03 -3.87
C PRO A 227 -0.43 -19.34 -2.77
N LEU A 228 0.16 -19.03 -1.61
CA LEU A 228 -0.57 -18.37 -0.52
C LEU A 228 -0.86 -16.92 -0.82
N ALA A 229 0.11 -16.19 -1.37
CA ALA A 229 -0.09 -14.79 -1.76
C ALA A 229 -1.11 -14.68 -2.92
N ASP A 230 -1.07 -15.63 -3.86
CA ASP A 230 -2.00 -15.69 -4.98
C ASP A 230 -3.45 -15.87 -4.51
N CYS A 231 -3.70 -16.77 -3.53
CA CYS A 231 -5.03 -16.91 -2.92
C CYS A 231 -5.55 -15.61 -2.29
N LEU A 232 -4.68 -14.85 -1.62
CA LEU A 232 -5.04 -13.58 -1.00
C LEU A 232 -5.32 -12.50 -2.07
N ALA A 233 -4.47 -12.43 -3.10
CA ALA A 233 -4.62 -11.51 -4.21
C ALA A 233 -5.90 -11.78 -5.02
N GLU A 234 -6.19 -13.05 -5.33
CA GLU A 234 -7.45 -13.43 -6.01
C GLU A 234 -8.68 -12.97 -5.22
N LYS A 235 -8.69 -13.23 -3.90
CA LYS A 235 -9.84 -12.80 -3.08
C LYS A 235 -9.94 -11.29 -2.97
N ALA A 236 -8.82 -10.57 -2.94
CA ALA A 236 -8.81 -9.11 -2.98
C ALA A 236 -9.38 -8.57 -4.30
N ILE A 237 -8.94 -9.10 -5.45
CA ILE A 237 -9.45 -8.69 -6.78
C ILE A 237 -10.96 -8.92 -6.88
N GLU A 238 -11.45 -10.07 -6.46
CA GLU A 238 -12.90 -10.41 -6.45
C GLU A 238 -13.69 -9.38 -5.62
N LEU A 239 -13.28 -9.16 -4.36
CA LEU A 239 -13.96 -8.22 -3.46
C LEU A 239 -13.95 -6.79 -4.01
N ILE A 240 -12.82 -6.34 -4.58
CA ILE A 240 -12.71 -5.00 -5.17
C ILE A 240 -13.61 -4.88 -6.41
N GLY A 241 -13.59 -5.89 -7.29
CA GLY A 241 -14.43 -5.92 -8.50
C GLY A 241 -15.91 -5.76 -8.22
N GLU A 242 -16.37 -6.33 -7.11
CA GLU A 242 -17.79 -6.31 -6.68
C GLU A 242 -18.16 -5.02 -5.91
N ASN A 243 -17.22 -4.42 -5.16
CA ASN A 243 -17.57 -3.43 -4.14
C ASN A 243 -17.01 -2.03 -4.38
N LEU A 244 -15.97 -1.86 -5.21
CA LEU A 244 -15.26 -0.58 -5.37
C LEU A 244 -16.20 0.57 -5.74
N VAL A 245 -17.06 0.37 -6.72
CA VAL A 245 -17.94 1.43 -7.25
C VAL A 245 -18.97 1.86 -6.18
N ALA A 246 -19.60 0.90 -5.50
CA ALA A 246 -20.58 1.19 -4.45
C ALA A 246 -19.92 1.85 -3.22
N ALA A 247 -18.74 1.38 -2.83
CA ALA A 247 -17.98 1.97 -1.72
C ALA A 247 -17.60 3.45 -1.98
N VAL A 248 -17.28 3.79 -3.23
CA VAL A 248 -16.81 5.12 -3.63
C VAL A 248 -17.99 6.06 -3.92
N ASN A 249 -18.96 5.63 -4.74
CA ASN A 249 -20.00 6.51 -5.26
C ASN A 249 -21.21 6.60 -4.32
N ASP A 250 -21.56 5.51 -3.66
CA ASP A 250 -22.76 5.43 -2.81
C ASP A 250 -22.41 5.49 -1.32
N ALA A 251 -21.11 5.42 -0.98
CA ALA A 251 -20.62 5.30 0.40
C ALA A 251 -21.28 4.13 1.15
N ASP A 252 -21.62 3.05 0.43
CA ASP A 252 -22.27 1.87 0.98
C ASP A 252 -21.39 1.21 2.05
N GLU A 253 -21.91 1.08 3.26
CA GLU A 253 -21.14 0.58 4.41
C GLU A 253 -20.68 -0.86 4.21
N GLN A 254 -21.51 -1.74 3.64
CA GLN A 254 -21.13 -3.12 3.41
C GLN A 254 -20.04 -3.22 2.33
N ALA A 255 -20.13 -2.40 1.29
CA ALA A 255 -19.09 -2.29 0.28
C ALA A 255 -17.78 -1.75 0.89
N ARG A 256 -17.84 -0.78 1.79
CA ARG A 256 -16.67 -0.27 2.52
C ARG A 256 -16.04 -1.32 3.45
N ASP A 257 -16.86 -2.15 4.13
CA ASP A 257 -16.35 -3.30 4.89
C ASP A 257 -15.56 -4.28 3.99
N ASN A 258 -16.16 -4.59 2.84
CA ASN A 258 -15.54 -5.51 1.87
C ASN A 258 -14.26 -4.90 1.27
N MET A 259 -14.25 -3.59 1.00
CA MET A 259 -13.05 -2.88 0.55
C MET A 259 -11.94 -2.84 1.60
N ALA A 260 -12.28 -2.68 2.89
CA ALA A 260 -11.29 -2.75 3.98
C ALA A 260 -10.66 -4.14 4.06
N LEU A 261 -11.47 -5.21 3.95
CA LEU A 261 -10.96 -6.57 3.89
C LEU A 261 -10.07 -6.78 2.65
N ALA A 262 -10.53 -6.32 1.49
CA ALA A 262 -9.80 -6.47 0.24
C ALA A 262 -8.44 -5.77 0.28
N ALA A 263 -8.36 -4.54 0.80
CA ALA A 263 -7.11 -3.79 0.95
C ALA A 263 -6.12 -4.51 1.88
N THR A 264 -6.61 -5.05 3.00
CA THR A 264 -5.78 -5.86 3.92
C THR A 264 -5.26 -7.13 3.24
N LEU A 265 -6.11 -7.85 2.49
CA LEU A 265 -5.69 -9.05 1.75
C LEU A 265 -4.68 -8.70 0.63
N ALA A 266 -4.92 -7.63 -0.12
CA ALA A 266 -3.97 -7.11 -1.11
C ALA A 266 -2.64 -6.72 -0.46
N GLY A 267 -2.71 -6.07 0.72
CA GLY A 267 -1.56 -5.72 1.55
C GLY A 267 -0.74 -6.94 1.96
N MET A 268 -1.40 -8.00 2.43
CA MET A 268 -0.75 -9.26 2.78
C MET A 268 -0.14 -9.95 1.54
N ALA A 269 -0.77 -9.87 0.37
CA ALA A 269 -0.25 -10.43 -0.86
C ALA A 269 0.99 -9.66 -1.35
N PHE A 270 0.85 -8.36 -1.66
CA PHE A 270 1.94 -7.60 -2.27
C PHE A 270 3.15 -7.42 -1.35
N SER A 271 2.93 -7.32 -0.04
CA SER A 271 4.06 -7.17 0.90
C SER A 271 4.93 -8.42 1.01
N ASN A 272 4.55 -9.51 0.36
CA ASN A 272 5.36 -10.72 0.21
C ASN A 272 5.75 -10.98 -1.25
N SER A 273 4.80 -10.87 -2.21
CA SER A 273 5.08 -11.08 -3.63
C SER A 273 5.79 -9.90 -4.29
N GLY A 274 5.46 -8.70 -3.87
CA GLY A 274 5.99 -7.45 -4.39
C GLY A 274 5.00 -6.68 -5.26
N VAL A 275 5.36 -5.43 -5.52
CA VAL A 275 4.80 -4.56 -6.56
C VAL A 275 5.81 -4.43 -7.70
N ALA A 276 5.38 -3.99 -8.88
CA ALA A 276 6.19 -4.07 -10.08
C ALA A 276 6.18 -2.77 -10.91
N LEU A 277 5.91 -2.88 -12.21
CA LEU A 277 6.10 -1.79 -13.17
C LEU A 277 5.10 -0.63 -13.00
N VAL A 278 3.87 -0.88 -12.50
CA VAL A 278 2.91 0.20 -12.23
C VAL A 278 3.49 1.15 -11.18
N HIS A 279 3.92 0.60 -10.05
CA HIS A 279 4.53 1.38 -8.97
C HIS A 279 5.86 2.03 -9.40
N ALA A 280 6.65 1.36 -10.25
CA ALA A 280 7.88 1.95 -10.77
C ALA A 280 7.61 3.20 -11.61
N LEU A 281 6.54 3.18 -12.42
CA LEU A 281 6.10 4.30 -13.24
C LEU A 281 5.48 5.44 -12.40
N GLU A 282 4.73 5.08 -11.36
CA GLU A 282 4.05 6.05 -10.50
C GLU A 282 5.04 6.90 -9.69
N TYR A 283 6.13 6.33 -9.18
CA TYR A 283 7.04 7.07 -8.30
C TYR A 283 7.57 8.38 -8.91
N PRO A 284 8.14 8.42 -10.13
CA PRO A 284 8.53 9.68 -10.73
C PRO A 284 7.33 10.55 -11.16
N LEU A 285 6.22 9.94 -11.56
CA LEU A 285 5.02 10.66 -11.97
C LEU A 285 4.42 11.41 -10.77
N GLY A 286 4.14 10.71 -9.67
CA GLY A 286 3.62 11.30 -8.44
C GLY A 286 4.57 12.32 -7.82
N GLY A 287 5.89 12.06 -7.87
CA GLY A 287 6.90 12.97 -7.36
C GLY A 287 6.98 14.31 -8.10
N VAL A 288 6.67 14.34 -9.39
CA VAL A 288 6.73 15.56 -10.22
C VAL A 288 5.37 16.23 -10.35
N LEU A 289 4.31 15.44 -10.55
CA LEU A 289 2.96 15.98 -10.78
C LEU A 289 2.17 16.20 -9.49
N HIS A 290 2.70 15.73 -8.35
CA HIS A 290 2.06 15.84 -7.04
C HIS A 290 0.63 15.27 -7.01
N CYS A 291 0.34 14.25 -7.82
CA CYS A 291 -0.90 13.50 -7.74
C CYS A 291 -0.87 12.50 -6.57
N SER A 292 -2.05 12.07 -6.12
CA SER A 292 -2.10 11.01 -5.12
C SER A 292 -1.54 9.70 -5.69
N HIS A 293 -0.86 8.92 -4.85
CA HIS A 293 -0.26 7.65 -5.22
C HIS A 293 -1.26 6.69 -5.89
N GLY A 294 -2.45 6.55 -5.30
CA GLY A 294 -3.49 5.69 -5.86
C GLY A 294 -4.05 6.18 -7.20
N ALA A 295 -4.19 7.50 -7.39
CA ALA A 295 -4.62 8.04 -8.68
C ALA A 295 -3.59 7.76 -9.78
N GLY A 296 -2.30 7.92 -9.48
CA GLY A 296 -1.20 7.60 -10.40
C GLY A 296 -1.17 6.11 -10.75
N ASN A 297 -1.26 5.23 -9.76
CA ASN A 297 -1.31 3.78 -9.96
C ASN A 297 -2.54 3.36 -10.78
N GLY A 298 -3.73 3.85 -10.43
CA GLY A 298 -4.98 3.55 -11.13
C GLY A 298 -4.98 4.02 -12.58
N LEU A 299 -4.38 5.18 -12.86
CA LEU A 299 -4.19 5.67 -14.23
C LEU A 299 -3.32 4.70 -15.02
N LEU A 300 -2.17 4.29 -14.47
CA LEU A 300 -1.14 3.51 -15.17
C LEU A 300 -1.49 2.02 -15.29
N LEU A 301 -2.28 1.48 -14.37
CA LEU A 301 -2.57 0.04 -14.26
C LEU A 301 -3.01 -0.61 -15.58
N PRO A 302 -4.02 -0.13 -16.32
CA PRO A 302 -4.46 -0.81 -17.53
C PRO A 302 -3.39 -0.85 -18.65
N TYR A 303 -2.55 0.17 -18.74
CA TYR A 303 -1.48 0.23 -19.75
C TYR A 303 -0.39 -0.80 -19.43
N VAL A 304 0.00 -0.92 -18.17
CA VAL A 304 0.95 -1.96 -17.74
C VAL A 304 0.35 -3.35 -17.85
N MET A 305 -0.94 -3.53 -17.56
CA MET A 305 -1.64 -4.79 -17.76
C MET A 305 -1.59 -5.21 -19.26
N LYS A 306 -1.84 -4.29 -20.19
CA LYS A 306 -1.70 -4.53 -21.63
C LYS A 306 -0.29 -5.00 -22.00
N PHE A 307 0.72 -4.34 -21.46
CA PHE A 307 2.13 -4.71 -21.66
C PHE A 307 2.45 -6.09 -21.10
N ASN A 308 2.02 -6.40 -19.87
CA ASN A 308 2.37 -7.63 -19.14
C ASN A 308 1.56 -8.86 -19.57
N ARG A 309 0.33 -8.69 -20.11
CA ARG A 309 -0.59 -9.78 -20.43
C ARG A 309 0.05 -10.92 -21.25
N PRO A 310 0.83 -10.66 -22.33
CA PRO A 310 1.40 -11.76 -23.13
C PRO A 310 2.36 -12.67 -22.35
N ALA A 311 2.89 -12.23 -21.21
CA ALA A 311 3.78 -13.04 -20.37
C ALA A 311 3.02 -13.89 -19.32
N ARG A 312 1.74 -13.57 -19.04
CA ARG A 312 0.93 -14.22 -18.00
C ARG A 312 -0.53 -14.39 -18.43
N GLU A 313 -0.80 -14.86 -19.64
CA GLU A 313 -2.14 -14.92 -20.23
C GLU A 313 -3.16 -15.61 -19.33
N ALA A 314 -2.84 -16.77 -18.76
CA ALA A 314 -3.72 -17.50 -17.84
C ALA A 314 -4.07 -16.68 -16.57
N ALA A 315 -3.11 -15.93 -16.01
CA ALA A 315 -3.36 -15.08 -14.85
C ALA A 315 -4.29 -13.90 -15.21
N PHE A 316 -4.09 -13.27 -16.37
CA PHE A 316 -4.97 -12.19 -16.81
C PHE A 316 -6.38 -12.69 -17.19
N ALA A 317 -6.52 -13.90 -17.73
CA ALA A 317 -7.81 -14.54 -17.93
C ALA A 317 -8.53 -14.81 -16.59
N ARG A 318 -7.77 -15.25 -15.57
CA ARG A 318 -8.31 -15.44 -14.23
C ARG A 318 -8.76 -14.12 -13.58
N ILE A 319 -8.00 -13.03 -13.74
CA ILE A 319 -8.39 -11.69 -13.29
C ILE A 319 -9.73 -11.27 -13.89
N ALA A 320 -9.99 -11.54 -15.18
CA ALA A 320 -11.27 -11.26 -15.80
C ALA A 320 -12.43 -11.95 -15.07
N VAL A 321 -12.28 -13.23 -14.76
CA VAL A 321 -13.28 -14.00 -13.99
C VAL A 321 -13.50 -13.40 -12.61
N LEU A 322 -12.42 -13.06 -11.89
CA LEU A 322 -12.48 -12.46 -10.56
C LEU A 322 -13.17 -11.08 -10.56
N LEU A 323 -13.02 -10.34 -11.65
CA LEU A 323 -13.72 -9.05 -11.85
C LEU A 323 -15.16 -9.20 -12.37
N GLY A 324 -15.70 -10.44 -12.38
CA GLY A 324 -17.10 -10.72 -12.70
C GLY A 324 -17.40 -10.85 -14.21
N ILE A 325 -16.39 -11.01 -15.06
CA ILE A 325 -16.59 -11.21 -16.50
C ILE A 325 -16.92 -12.68 -16.78
N ASP A 326 -18.00 -12.92 -17.51
CA ASP A 326 -18.27 -14.25 -18.09
C ASP A 326 -17.31 -14.52 -19.27
N THR A 327 -16.39 -15.43 -19.03
CA THR A 327 -15.36 -15.81 -20.01
C THR A 327 -15.70 -17.10 -20.77
N SER A 328 -16.94 -17.57 -20.69
CA SER A 328 -17.39 -18.80 -21.37
C SER A 328 -17.18 -18.70 -22.87
N GLY A 329 -16.43 -19.64 -23.42
CA GLY A 329 -16.12 -19.70 -24.86
C GLY A 329 -15.00 -18.76 -25.32
N MET A 330 -14.39 -18.00 -24.44
CA MET A 330 -13.22 -17.16 -24.74
C MET A 330 -11.92 -17.95 -24.61
N THR A 331 -10.92 -17.56 -25.41
CA THR A 331 -9.52 -17.95 -25.17
C THR A 331 -8.98 -17.15 -23.98
N GLU A 332 -7.87 -17.61 -23.37
CA GLU A 332 -7.19 -16.86 -22.30
C GLU A 332 -6.81 -15.44 -22.74
N GLN A 333 -6.41 -15.29 -24.00
CA GLN A 333 -6.07 -14.00 -24.59
C GLN A 333 -7.28 -13.05 -24.62
N GLU A 334 -8.42 -13.52 -25.12
CA GLU A 334 -9.66 -12.73 -25.18
C GLU A 334 -10.18 -12.39 -23.78
N ALA A 335 -10.19 -13.36 -22.86
CA ALA A 335 -10.56 -13.15 -21.47
C ALA A 335 -9.67 -12.10 -20.80
N GLY A 336 -8.34 -12.20 -20.99
CA GLY A 336 -7.39 -11.23 -20.43
C GLY A 336 -7.62 -9.80 -20.96
N VAL A 337 -7.99 -9.63 -22.24
CA VAL A 337 -8.36 -8.32 -22.78
C VAL A 337 -9.62 -7.79 -22.09
N LYS A 338 -10.64 -8.63 -21.89
CA LYS A 338 -11.87 -8.25 -21.20
C LYS A 338 -11.63 -7.87 -19.72
N GLY A 339 -10.71 -8.54 -19.04
CA GLY A 339 -10.29 -8.17 -17.69
C GLY A 339 -9.66 -6.76 -17.64
N ILE A 340 -8.84 -6.41 -18.64
CA ILE A 340 -8.26 -5.05 -18.75
C ILE A 340 -9.34 -4.01 -19.03
N GLU A 341 -10.24 -4.27 -19.96
CA GLU A 341 -11.38 -3.38 -20.26
C GLU A 341 -12.22 -3.14 -18.98
N ARG A 342 -12.43 -4.19 -18.16
CA ARG A 342 -13.15 -4.05 -16.88
C ARG A 342 -12.42 -3.15 -15.88
N VAL A 343 -11.11 -3.22 -15.80
CA VAL A 343 -10.30 -2.30 -14.96
C VAL A 343 -10.41 -0.85 -15.48
N GLU A 344 -10.42 -0.65 -16.81
CA GLU A 344 -10.65 0.66 -17.42
C GLU A 344 -12.03 1.23 -17.05
N GLU A 345 -13.08 0.40 -17.11
CA GLU A 345 -14.43 0.79 -16.67
C GLU A 345 -14.49 1.15 -15.18
N LEU A 346 -13.88 0.35 -14.30
CA LEU A 346 -13.87 0.60 -12.86
C LEU A 346 -13.22 1.94 -12.55
N ARG A 347 -12.03 2.23 -13.11
CA ARG A 347 -11.34 3.50 -12.86
C ARG A 347 -12.14 4.71 -13.36
N GLU A 348 -12.81 4.59 -14.52
CA GLU A 348 -13.66 5.64 -15.05
C GLU A 348 -14.89 5.89 -14.15
N GLN A 349 -15.56 4.83 -13.70
CA GLN A 349 -16.75 4.92 -12.83
C GLN A 349 -16.46 5.59 -11.50
N ILE A 350 -15.26 5.43 -10.95
CA ILE A 350 -14.86 6.08 -9.68
C ILE A 350 -14.17 7.43 -9.86
N GLY A 351 -13.92 7.84 -11.12
CA GLY A 351 -13.37 9.16 -11.45
C GLY A 351 -11.85 9.27 -11.34
N ILE A 352 -11.12 8.16 -11.55
CA ILE A 352 -9.66 8.19 -11.67
C ILE A 352 -9.26 8.81 -13.03
N PRO A 353 -8.25 9.71 -13.08
CA PRO A 353 -7.75 10.25 -14.32
C PRO A 353 -7.38 9.16 -15.34
N LEU A 354 -7.73 9.37 -16.60
CA LEU A 354 -7.50 8.37 -17.64
C LEU A 354 -6.17 8.59 -18.39
N ARG A 355 -5.64 9.82 -18.31
CA ARG A 355 -4.46 10.26 -19.04
C ARG A 355 -3.51 11.07 -18.17
N ILE A 356 -2.21 10.96 -18.44
CA ILE A 356 -1.16 11.72 -17.73
C ILE A 356 -1.39 13.24 -17.84
N ARG A 357 -1.86 13.72 -19.01
CA ARG A 357 -2.19 15.14 -19.21
C ARG A 357 -3.31 15.66 -18.29
N GLU A 358 -4.20 14.80 -17.82
CA GLU A 358 -5.26 15.17 -16.87
C GLU A 358 -4.68 15.42 -15.47
N LEU A 359 -3.51 14.86 -15.17
CA LEU A 359 -2.72 15.14 -13.96
C LEU A 359 -1.80 16.35 -14.13
N GLY A 360 -1.85 17.04 -15.26
CA GLY A 360 -0.99 18.20 -15.57
C GLY A 360 0.36 17.84 -16.18
N GLY A 361 0.59 16.58 -16.54
CA GLY A 361 1.81 16.17 -17.24
C GLY A 361 1.82 16.62 -18.69
N SER A 362 3.02 16.90 -19.21
CA SER A 362 3.25 17.27 -20.61
C SER A 362 4.05 16.21 -21.38
N GLU A 363 3.90 16.17 -22.70
CA GLU A 363 4.52 15.15 -23.55
C GLU A 363 6.06 15.20 -23.48
N ASP A 364 6.63 16.38 -23.37
CA ASP A 364 8.08 16.59 -23.25
C ASP A 364 8.67 16.07 -21.92
N GLN A 365 7.85 15.80 -20.92
CA GLN A 365 8.28 15.19 -19.65
C GLN A 365 8.38 13.65 -19.74
N LEU A 366 7.74 13.00 -20.71
CA LEU A 366 7.67 11.53 -20.77
C LEU A 366 9.05 10.85 -20.83
N PRO A 367 10.05 11.36 -21.59
CA PRO A 367 11.40 10.77 -21.56
C PRO A 367 12.05 10.81 -20.17
N MET A 368 11.89 11.91 -19.44
CA MET A 368 12.40 12.06 -18.07
C MET A 368 11.72 11.08 -17.11
N PHE A 369 10.37 10.91 -17.22
CA PHE A 369 9.66 9.90 -16.44
C PHE A 369 10.18 8.49 -16.75
N ALA A 370 10.39 8.17 -18.03
CA ALA A 370 10.90 6.86 -18.44
C ALA A 370 12.29 6.58 -17.85
N GLU A 371 13.22 7.53 -17.92
CA GLU A 371 14.56 7.40 -17.36
C GLU A 371 14.55 7.20 -15.84
N LYS A 372 13.76 8.01 -15.11
CA LYS A 372 13.62 7.89 -13.67
C LYS A 372 12.97 6.57 -13.26
N THR A 373 11.95 6.11 -13.98
CA THR A 373 11.31 4.80 -13.79
C THR A 373 12.33 3.68 -13.97
N PHE A 374 13.07 3.71 -15.08
CA PHE A 374 14.03 2.67 -15.43
C PHE A 374 15.20 2.57 -14.44
N ALA A 375 15.49 3.64 -13.70
CA ALA A 375 16.47 3.62 -12.62
C ALA A 375 16.03 2.79 -11.39
N ILE A 376 14.71 2.48 -11.25
CA ILE A 376 14.16 1.73 -10.10
C ILE A 376 14.19 0.22 -10.38
N GLN A 377 15.37 -0.31 -10.74
CA GLN A 377 15.55 -1.69 -11.21
C GLN A 377 14.95 -2.78 -10.31
N ARG A 378 14.89 -2.56 -9.00
CA ARG A 378 14.34 -3.53 -8.04
C ARG A 378 12.89 -3.94 -8.30
N LEU A 379 12.08 -3.05 -8.89
CA LEU A 379 10.68 -3.33 -9.23
C LEU A 379 10.55 -4.03 -10.58
N PHE A 380 11.56 -3.90 -11.46
CA PHE A 380 11.62 -4.60 -12.74
C PHE A 380 11.89 -6.10 -12.57
N TRP A 381 12.59 -6.51 -11.49
CA TRP A 381 12.83 -7.94 -11.23
C TRP A 381 11.53 -8.71 -10.96
N LEU A 382 10.51 -8.00 -10.45
CA LEU A 382 9.21 -8.59 -10.11
C LEU A 382 8.23 -8.54 -11.27
N ASN A 383 8.48 -7.67 -12.27
CA ASN A 383 7.60 -7.55 -13.41
C ASN A 383 7.65 -8.81 -14.28
N PRO A 384 6.50 -9.43 -14.64
CA PRO A 384 6.48 -10.73 -15.32
C PRO A 384 7.07 -10.67 -16.74
N ARG A 385 7.01 -9.51 -17.39
CA ARG A 385 7.62 -9.25 -18.70
C ARG A 385 8.79 -8.30 -18.51
N PRO A 386 10.02 -8.70 -18.90
CA PRO A 386 11.14 -7.76 -18.93
C PRO A 386 10.79 -6.52 -19.76
N ALA A 387 11.09 -5.35 -19.23
CA ALA A 387 10.82 -4.08 -19.90
C ALA A 387 12.15 -3.32 -20.14
N THR A 388 12.29 -2.79 -21.35
CA THR A 388 13.37 -1.88 -21.75
C THR A 388 12.97 -0.43 -21.47
N LEU A 389 13.91 0.50 -21.56
CA LEU A 389 13.61 1.93 -21.48
C LEU A 389 12.63 2.37 -22.58
N GLU A 390 12.72 1.78 -23.77
CA GLU A 390 11.81 2.04 -24.89
C GLU A 390 10.39 1.54 -24.59
N ASP A 391 10.25 0.35 -23.99
CA ASP A 391 8.95 -0.18 -23.56
C ASP A 391 8.31 0.74 -22.50
N VAL A 392 9.08 1.21 -21.52
CA VAL A 392 8.62 2.14 -20.49
C VAL A 392 8.14 3.45 -21.10
N LEU A 393 8.90 4.01 -22.04
CA LEU A 393 8.50 5.22 -22.77
C LEU A 393 7.22 4.97 -23.60
N GLY A 394 7.11 3.82 -24.26
CA GLY A 394 5.92 3.44 -25.03
C GLY A 394 4.66 3.35 -24.14
N ILE A 395 4.76 2.77 -22.95
CA ILE A 395 3.65 2.72 -21.97
C ILE A 395 3.23 4.14 -21.55
N LEU A 396 4.19 5.03 -21.27
CA LEU A 396 3.90 6.42 -20.91
C LEU A 396 3.26 7.21 -22.04
N GLN A 397 3.68 6.96 -23.30
CA GLN A 397 3.08 7.57 -24.49
C GLN A 397 1.63 7.10 -24.72
N GLU A 398 1.33 5.82 -24.48
CA GLU A 398 -0.04 5.31 -24.53
C GLU A 398 -0.91 5.91 -23.43
N ALA A 399 -0.33 6.19 -22.25
CA ALA A 399 -1.01 6.77 -21.10
C ALA A 399 -1.16 8.30 -21.18
N TYR A 400 -0.49 8.99 -22.11
CA TYR A 400 -0.57 10.44 -22.31
C TYR A 400 -1.82 10.83 -23.10
#